data_71d5a8127fdd1e52097b9a908f2fc5a7
#
_entry.id   71d5a8127fdd1e52097b9a908f2fc5a7
#
_cell.length_a   1.000
_cell.length_b   1.000
_cell.length_c   1.000
_cell.angle_alpha   90.00
_cell.angle_beta   90.00
_cell.angle_gamma   90.00
#
_symmetry.space_group_name_H-M   'P 1'
#
loop_
_entity.id
_entity.type
_entity.pdbx_description
1 polymer ?
#
loop_
_entity_poly.entity_id
_entity_poly.type
_entity_poly.pdbx_seq_one_letter_code
_entity_poly.pdbx_strand_id
1 'polypeptide(L)'
;MKRILALTMAVVMALGLCACGSSGGDTADEGGVAKLSMATGGSSGTYYGFSGVVANVLNEKLADTLNITVQTSGASAANIDLVETGENELAIVQNDVMYYAYSGTDMYADKDPYENYSAVMSCYPEYVQIIASKDITSIEDLKGKKVSVGDAGSGVEFNARQILAAYGIDIETDIEKNNQGFADSADSLKNGTIDAAFVVAGYPTTAVSELASTYDFNILSIDQEHADALMNDYGFYTYGVIPGGTYSCVAEDVPAVAVMATIIARNDVSEDVIYALVKGIFDNQDAITEGHAKGAELSVETAVSGIDIPFHPGAVKYFTEVDAMPAE
;
A
#
# COMPACT_ATOMS: atom_id res chain seq x y z
N MET A 1 -23.95 71.76 -10.56
CA MET A 1 -24.59 70.45 -10.71
C MET A 1 -23.55 69.35 -10.88
N LYS A 2 -22.53 69.26 -10.00
CA LYS A 2 -21.48 68.20 -10.06
C LYS A 2 -21.01 67.75 -8.66
N ARG A 3 -21.88 67.87 -7.61
CA ARG A 3 -21.53 67.49 -6.24
C ARG A 3 -22.60 66.65 -5.52
N ILE A 4 -23.60 66.11 -6.22
CA ILE A 4 -24.70 65.31 -5.61
C ILE A 4 -24.67 63.85 -6.07
N LEU A 5 -23.75 63.44 -6.95
CA LEU A 5 -23.66 62.08 -7.47
C LEU A 5 -22.59 61.19 -6.77
N ALA A 6 -21.97 61.67 -5.70
CA ALA A 6 -20.92 60.94 -4.98
C ALA A 6 -21.32 60.34 -3.63
N LEU A 7 -22.60 60.47 -3.21
CA LEU A 7 -23.05 60.02 -1.89
C LEU A 7 -24.01 58.84 -1.90
N THR A 8 -24.38 58.31 -3.06
CA THR A 8 -25.30 57.14 -3.21
C THR A 8 -24.62 55.83 -3.60
N MET A 9 -23.29 55.83 -3.71
CA MET A 9 -22.53 54.61 -4.03
C MET A 9 -21.72 54.04 -2.85
N ALA A 10 -21.84 54.59 -1.66
CA ALA A 10 -21.13 54.17 -0.44
C ALA A 10 -21.93 53.34 0.53
N VAL A 11 -23.21 53.05 0.26
CA VAL A 11 -24.11 52.32 1.20
C VAL A 11 -24.40 50.87 0.73
N VAL A 12 -23.98 50.46 -0.47
CA VAL A 12 -24.22 49.09 -1.00
C VAL A 12 -23.01 48.16 -0.81
N MET A 13 -21.85 48.64 -0.31
CA MET A 13 -20.65 47.80 -0.06
C MET A 13 -20.44 47.37 1.41
N ALA A 14 -21.40 47.54 2.28
CA ALA A 14 -21.25 47.20 3.72
C ALA A 14 -22.07 45.96 4.18
N LEU A 15 -22.63 45.17 3.26
CA LEU A 15 -23.45 43.98 3.57
C LEU A 15 -22.94 42.69 2.92
N GLY A 16 -21.66 42.63 2.54
CA GLY A 16 -21.05 41.47 1.83
C GLY A 16 -19.85 40.82 2.54
N LEU A 17 -19.60 41.08 3.82
CA LEU A 17 -18.43 40.55 4.55
C LEU A 17 -18.86 39.86 5.87
N CYS A 18 -19.66 38.81 5.77
CA CYS A 18 -19.85 37.84 6.83
C CYS A 18 -20.25 36.48 6.24
N ALA A 19 -19.36 35.86 5.45
CA ALA A 19 -19.43 34.44 5.11
C ALA A 19 -18.04 33.96 4.62
N CYS A 20 -17.03 34.06 5.48
CA CYS A 20 -15.86 33.20 5.45
C CYS A 20 -15.78 32.55 6.83
N GLY A 21 -16.71 31.62 7.08
CA GLY A 21 -16.61 30.61 8.10
C GLY A 21 -15.67 29.53 7.58
N SER A 22 -14.69 29.21 8.38
CA SER A 22 -13.76 28.09 8.28
C SER A 22 -14.41 26.85 7.68
N SER A 23 -13.91 26.41 6.53
CA SER A 23 -14.09 25.02 6.08
C SER A 23 -13.18 24.13 6.92
N GLY A 24 -13.61 23.82 8.13
CA GLY A 24 -13.24 22.58 8.79
C GLY A 24 -14.06 21.51 8.09
N GLY A 25 -13.41 20.44 7.60
CA GLY A 25 -14.07 19.34 6.95
C GLY A 25 -15.00 18.59 7.92
N ASP A 26 -16.30 18.89 7.86
CA ASP A 26 -17.34 18.02 8.37
C ASP A 26 -17.59 16.94 7.31
N THR A 27 -17.03 15.74 7.50
CA THR A 27 -17.34 14.54 6.73
C THR A 27 -18.60 13.82 7.24
N ALA A 28 -19.38 14.45 8.11
CA ALA A 28 -20.68 13.96 8.57
C ALA A 28 -21.81 14.71 7.86
N ASP A 29 -22.13 14.28 6.62
CA ASP A 29 -23.44 14.56 6.03
C ASP A 29 -24.42 13.52 6.59
N GLU A 30 -25.33 13.96 7.48
CA GLU A 30 -26.40 13.10 8.02
C GLU A 30 -27.29 12.61 6.86
N GLY A 31 -26.98 11.44 6.30
CA GLY A 31 -27.76 10.74 5.30
C GLY A 31 -27.22 10.75 3.87
N GLY A 32 -25.98 11.21 3.62
CA GLY A 32 -25.33 11.16 2.31
C GLY A 32 -24.40 9.93 2.11
N VAL A 33 -24.11 9.61 0.84
CA VAL A 33 -23.13 8.58 0.48
C VAL A 33 -21.72 9.04 0.85
N ALA A 34 -20.99 8.26 1.67
CA ALA A 34 -19.61 8.57 2.05
C ALA A 34 -18.70 8.52 0.82
N LYS A 35 -17.98 9.60 0.56
CA LYS A 35 -17.00 9.66 -0.54
C LYS A 35 -15.61 9.42 0.02
N LEU A 36 -14.98 8.35 -0.42
CA LEU A 36 -13.70 7.89 0.08
C LEU A 36 -12.69 7.87 -1.06
N SER A 37 -11.55 8.51 -0.85
CA SER A 37 -10.38 8.38 -1.73
C SER A 37 -9.43 7.35 -1.13
N MET A 38 -8.91 6.43 -1.95
CA MET A 38 -8.01 5.36 -1.53
C MET A 38 -6.68 5.45 -2.28
N ALA A 39 -5.61 5.75 -1.55
CA ALA A 39 -4.26 5.76 -2.09
C ALA A 39 -3.72 4.33 -2.23
N THR A 40 -3.01 4.04 -3.32
CA THR A 40 -2.55 2.68 -3.65
C THR A 40 -1.06 2.60 -3.96
N GLY A 41 -0.68 2.56 -5.21
CA GLY A 41 0.69 2.48 -5.73
C GLY A 41 0.66 2.72 -7.22
N GLY A 42 1.71 2.37 -7.93
CA GLY A 42 1.74 2.42 -9.39
C GLY A 42 0.70 1.49 -10.02
N SER A 43 0.15 1.87 -11.18
CA SER A 43 -0.93 1.13 -11.86
C SER A 43 -0.56 -0.29 -12.31
N SER A 44 0.73 -0.63 -12.37
CA SER A 44 1.25 -1.96 -12.69
C SER A 44 1.52 -2.85 -11.45
N GLY A 45 1.25 -2.33 -10.24
CA GLY A 45 1.34 -3.04 -8.97
C GLY A 45 0.01 -3.65 -8.53
N THR A 46 0.08 -4.59 -7.57
CA THR A 46 -1.08 -5.33 -7.07
C THR A 46 -2.06 -4.42 -6.31
N TYR A 47 -1.59 -3.43 -5.57
CA TYR A 47 -2.43 -2.48 -4.83
C TYR A 47 -3.49 -1.84 -5.70
N TYR A 48 -3.07 -1.26 -6.83
CA TYR A 48 -4.00 -0.55 -7.72
C TYR A 48 -5.04 -1.49 -8.33
N GLY A 49 -4.61 -2.65 -8.86
CA GLY A 49 -5.51 -3.62 -9.47
C GLY A 49 -6.52 -4.18 -8.48
N PHE A 50 -6.06 -4.64 -7.32
CA PHE A 50 -6.90 -5.19 -6.27
C PHE A 50 -7.89 -4.15 -5.71
N SER A 51 -7.39 -2.98 -5.30
CA SER A 51 -8.24 -1.89 -4.77
C SER A 51 -9.26 -1.39 -5.80
N GLY A 52 -8.88 -1.38 -7.09
CA GLY A 52 -9.80 -1.04 -8.18
C GLY A 52 -10.98 -2.00 -8.28
N VAL A 53 -10.73 -3.30 -8.14
CA VAL A 53 -11.80 -4.32 -8.12
C VAL A 53 -12.66 -4.18 -6.88
N VAL A 54 -12.05 -4.05 -5.68
CA VAL A 54 -12.78 -3.82 -4.43
C VAL A 54 -13.67 -2.58 -4.54
N ALA A 55 -13.12 -1.46 -5.00
CA ALA A 55 -13.88 -0.22 -5.17
C ALA A 55 -15.06 -0.39 -6.15
N ASN A 56 -14.84 -1.03 -7.30
CA ASN A 56 -15.91 -1.25 -8.29
C ASN A 56 -17.04 -2.11 -7.71
N VAL A 57 -16.72 -3.21 -7.02
CA VAL A 57 -17.71 -4.10 -6.40
C VAL A 57 -18.47 -3.36 -5.31
N LEU A 58 -17.78 -2.67 -4.40
CA LEU A 58 -18.44 -1.99 -3.29
C LEU A 58 -19.25 -0.76 -3.73
N ASN A 59 -18.78 0.00 -4.71
CA ASN A 59 -19.52 1.12 -5.27
C ASN A 59 -20.84 0.67 -5.94
N GLU A 60 -20.88 -0.56 -6.48
CA GLU A 60 -22.12 -1.14 -6.99
C GLU A 60 -23.03 -1.65 -5.87
N LYS A 61 -22.47 -2.44 -4.94
CA LYS A 61 -23.23 -3.14 -3.90
C LYS A 61 -23.67 -2.25 -2.74
N LEU A 62 -22.92 -1.18 -2.46
CA LEU A 62 -23.15 -0.23 -1.36
C LEU A 62 -23.38 1.21 -1.87
N ALA A 63 -23.97 1.36 -3.05
CA ALA A 63 -24.14 2.65 -3.74
C ALA A 63 -24.81 3.76 -2.89
N ASP A 64 -25.67 3.36 -1.95
CA ASP A 64 -26.37 4.28 -1.03
C ASP A 64 -25.59 4.56 0.26
N THR A 65 -24.43 3.90 0.46
CA THR A 65 -23.62 3.99 1.70
C THR A 65 -22.28 4.64 1.46
N LEU A 66 -21.52 4.16 0.44
CA LEU A 66 -20.16 4.64 0.16
C LEU A 66 -19.86 4.66 -1.34
N ASN A 67 -18.87 5.49 -1.69
CA ASN A 67 -18.27 5.54 -3.02
C ASN A 67 -16.76 5.71 -2.89
N ILE A 68 -15.98 4.73 -3.37
CA ILE A 68 -14.52 4.70 -3.29
C ILE A 68 -13.91 5.10 -4.64
N THR A 69 -12.99 6.06 -4.61
CA THR A 69 -12.16 6.44 -5.76
C THR A 69 -10.71 6.03 -5.51
N VAL A 70 -10.17 5.15 -6.34
CA VAL A 70 -8.80 4.66 -6.24
C VAL A 70 -7.83 5.62 -6.93
N GLN A 71 -6.69 5.91 -6.29
CA GLN A 71 -5.66 6.81 -6.79
C GLN A 71 -4.29 6.12 -6.80
N THR A 72 -3.48 6.41 -7.82
CA THR A 72 -2.07 6.01 -7.85
C THR A 72 -1.23 6.91 -6.94
N SER A 73 -0.15 6.35 -6.39
CA SER A 73 0.76 7.05 -5.48
C SER A 73 2.17 6.43 -5.50
N GLY A 74 3.05 6.92 -4.61
CA GLY A 74 4.37 6.36 -4.33
C GLY A 74 4.38 5.14 -3.40
N ALA A 75 3.23 4.48 -3.18
CA ALA A 75 3.04 3.33 -2.29
C ALA A 75 3.17 3.65 -0.78
N SER A 76 3.58 2.67 0.05
CA SER A 76 3.26 2.61 1.49
C SER A 76 3.54 3.88 2.29
N ALA A 77 4.78 4.43 2.25
CA ALA A 77 5.07 5.63 3.05
C ALA A 77 4.32 6.86 2.52
N ALA A 78 4.26 7.04 1.19
CA ALA A 78 3.49 8.13 0.60
C ALA A 78 1.98 8.00 0.90
N ASN A 79 1.46 6.78 0.95
CA ASN A 79 0.07 6.51 1.29
C ASN A 79 -0.25 6.88 2.74
N ILE A 80 0.65 6.53 3.64
CA ILE A 80 0.52 6.88 5.07
C ILE A 80 0.56 8.41 5.24
N ASP A 81 1.50 9.10 4.56
CA ASP A 81 1.57 10.56 4.58
C ASP A 81 0.25 11.20 4.08
N LEU A 82 -0.36 10.67 3.00
CA LEU A 82 -1.64 11.17 2.47
C LEU A 82 -2.81 10.98 3.44
N VAL A 83 -2.85 9.87 4.18
CA VAL A 83 -3.88 9.64 5.20
C VAL A 83 -3.62 10.52 6.44
N GLU A 84 -2.37 10.59 6.91
CA GLU A 84 -1.98 11.40 8.07
C GLU A 84 -2.29 12.88 7.87
N THR A 85 -2.04 13.41 6.67
CA THR A 85 -2.30 14.83 6.33
C THR A 85 -3.77 15.11 5.99
N GLY A 86 -4.61 14.07 5.87
CA GLY A 86 -6.04 14.19 5.58
C GLY A 86 -6.37 14.34 4.10
N GLU A 87 -5.42 14.05 3.20
CA GLU A 87 -5.65 14.10 1.76
C GLU A 87 -6.42 12.88 1.23
N ASN A 88 -6.28 11.73 1.92
CA ASN A 88 -7.01 10.50 1.61
C ASN A 88 -7.72 9.95 2.86
N GLU A 89 -8.89 9.33 2.66
CA GLU A 89 -9.64 8.65 3.72
C GLU A 89 -9.13 7.23 3.97
N LEU A 90 -8.66 6.57 2.91
CA LEU A 90 -8.20 5.19 2.92
C LEU A 90 -6.85 5.07 2.22
N ALA A 91 -6.10 4.05 2.60
CA ALA A 91 -4.94 3.61 1.83
C ALA A 91 -4.72 2.10 1.97
N ILE A 92 -3.99 1.51 1.01
CA ILE A 92 -3.40 0.19 1.16
C ILE A 92 -1.89 0.34 1.30
N VAL A 93 -1.31 -0.33 2.30
CA VAL A 93 0.08 -0.18 2.74
C VAL A 93 0.65 -1.51 3.20
N GLN A 94 1.96 -1.64 3.30
CA GLN A 94 2.60 -2.75 3.99
C GLN A 94 2.43 -2.61 5.51
N ASN A 95 2.19 -3.72 6.20
CA ASN A 95 1.98 -3.76 7.64
C ASN A 95 3.21 -3.32 8.45
N ASP A 96 4.42 -3.61 7.97
CA ASP A 96 5.68 -3.16 8.58
C ASP A 96 5.82 -1.63 8.51
N VAL A 97 5.63 -1.02 7.34
CA VAL A 97 5.71 0.45 7.16
C VAL A 97 4.60 1.15 7.95
N MET A 98 3.39 0.57 8.00
CA MET A 98 2.30 1.03 8.83
C MET A 98 2.72 1.13 10.31
N TYR A 99 3.33 0.07 10.83
CA TYR A 99 3.82 0.04 12.20
C TYR A 99 4.96 1.02 12.45
N TYR A 100 5.96 1.09 11.54
CA TYR A 100 7.10 2.00 11.70
C TYR A 100 6.67 3.46 11.76
N ALA A 101 5.73 3.85 10.92
CA ALA A 101 5.19 5.22 10.94
C ALA A 101 4.40 5.50 12.22
N TYR A 102 3.56 4.54 12.67
CA TYR A 102 2.76 4.67 13.88
C TYR A 102 3.61 4.72 15.15
N SER A 103 4.68 3.94 15.21
CA SER A 103 5.56 3.84 16.38
C SER A 103 6.74 4.81 16.37
N GLY A 104 7.01 5.50 15.24
CA GLY A 104 8.20 6.35 15.09
C GLY A 104 9.50 5.54 15.14
N THR A 105 9.54 4.38 14.49
CA THR A 105 10.70 3.48 14.48
C THR A 105 11.24 3.25 13.07
N ASP A 106 12.35 2.51 12.93
CA ASP A 106 13.05 2.22 11.66
C ASP A 106 13.28 3.51 10.84
N MET A 107 12.84 3.59 9.60
CA MET A 107 13.00 4.78 8.74
C MET A 107 12.15 5.99 9.19
N TYR A 108 11.31 5.83 10.20
CA TYR A 108 10.56 6.92 10.84
C TYR A 108 11.16 7.36 12.19
N ALA A 109 12.32 6.83 12.61
CA ALA A 109 12.92 7.11 13.92
C ALA A 109 13.26 8.60 14.15
N ASP A 110 13.44 9.39 13.09
CA ASP A 110 13.70 10.83 13.15
C ASP A 110 12.43 11.69 12.98
N LYS A 111 11.24 11.07 12.93
CA LYS A 111 9.95 11.75 12.80
C LYS A 111 9.11 11.53 14.07
N ASP A 112 8.17 12.45 14.31
CA ASP A 112 7.11 12.20 15.30
C ASP A 112 6.22 11.04 14.82
N PRO A 113 5.75 10.16 15.74
CA PRO A 113 4.80 9.12 15.41
C PRO A 113 3.55 9.66 14.73
N TYR A 114 3.04 8.91 13.76
CA TYR A 114 1.83 9.23 13.04
C TYR A 114 0.63 8.58 13.74
N GLU A 115 -0.37 9.36 14.13
CA GLU A 115 -1.48 8.89 14.96
C GLU A 115 -2.86 9.10 14.33
N ASN A 116 -2.94 9.69 13.11
CA ASN A 116 -4.23 10.04 12.49
C ASN A 116 -4.84 8.92 11.66
N TYR A 117 -4.36 7.68 11.80
CA TYR A 117 -4.93 6.52 11.13
C TYR A 117 -5.01 5.30 12.03
N SER A 118 -5.85 4.34 11.62
CA SER A 118 -6.01 3.05 12.26
C SER A 118 -6.04 1.94 11.20
N ALA A 119 -5.71 0.72 11.61
CA ALA A 119 -5.78 -0.44 10.73
C ALA A 119 -7.24 -0.82 10.46
N VAL A 120 -7.53 -1.24 9.23
CA VAL A 120 -8.84 -1.77 8.84
C VAL A 120 -8.77 -3.29 8.73
N MET A 121 -7.88 -3.81 7.89
CA MET A 121 -7.69 -5.26 7.72
C MET A 121 -6.43 -5.58 6.92
N SER A 122 -5.82 -6.74 7.18
CA SER A 122 -4.85 -7.35 6.29
C SER A 122 -5.55 -8.04 5.11
N CYS A 123 -4.94 -8.00 3.92
CA CYS A 123 -5.56 -8.48 2.69
C CYS A 123 -4.90 -9.74 2.12
N TYR A 124 -3.62 -9.66 1.82
CA TYR A 124 -2.86 -10.75 1.20
C TYR A 124 -1.35 -10.57 1.43
N PRO A 125 -0.55 -11.64 1.36
CA PRO A 125 0.90 -11.51 1.48
C PRO A 125 1.52 -10.89 0.23
N GLU A 126 2.52 -10.04 0.46
CA GLU A 126 3.33 -9.36 -0.54
C GLU A 126 4.73 -9.94 -0.52
N TYR A 127 4.98 -10.85 -1.45
CA TYR A 127 6.27 -11.52 -1.56
C TYR A 127 7.33 -10.60 -2.15
N VAL A 128 8.53 -10.69 -1.58
CA VAL A 128 9.71 -10.03 -2.14
C VAL A 128 10.17 -10.79 -3.36
N GLN A 129 10.06 -10.17 -4.52
CA GLN A 129 10.45 -10.68 -5.82
C GLN A 129 11.66 -9.88 -6.30
N ILE A 130 12.88 -10.42 -6.12
CA ILE A 130 14.10 -9.76 -6.58
C ILE A 130 14.37 -10.25 -8.01
N ILE A 131 13.84 -9.53 -9.00
CA ILE A 131 14.04 -9.85 -10.43
C ILE A 131 15.43 -9.39 -10.86
N ALA A 132 16.18 -10.22 -11.59
CA ALA A 132 17.55 -9.94 -11.99
C ALA A 132 17.88 -10.51 -13.38
N SER A 133 18.85 -9.91 -14.06
CA SER A 133 19.39 -10.45 -15.31
C SER A 133 19.92 -11.88 -15.12
N LYS A 134 19.92 -12.69 -16.20
CA LYS A 134 20.23 -14.13 -16.13
C LYS A 134 21.64 -14.48 -15.63
N ASP A 135 22.57 -13.55 -15.65
CA ASP A 135 23.93 -13.70 -15.15
C ASP A 135 24.05 -13.45 -13.63
N ILE A 136 23.00 -12.96 -12.98
CA ILE A 136 22.90 -12.77 -11.53
C ILE A 136 22.05 -13.91 -10.96
N THR A 137 22.60 -14.68 -10.05
CA THR A 137 21.99 -15.91 -9.55
C THR A 137 21.81 -15.95 -8.03
N SER A 138 22.39 -14.99 -7.32
CA SER A 138 22.26 -14.85 -5.86
C SER A 138 22.18 -13.38 -5.45
N ILE A 139 21.74 -13.13 -4.21
CA ILE A 139 21.65 -11.76 -3.67
C ILE A 139 23.06 -11.17 -3.49
N GLU A 140 24.05 -11.97 -3.16
CA GLU A 140 25.44 -11.52 -3.02
C GLU A 140 26.04 -11.00 -4.32
N ASP A 141 25.56 -11.48 -5.48
CA ASP A 141 25.97 -10.99 -6.81
C ASP A 141 25.53 -9.55 -7.07
N LEU A 142 24.65 -8.99 -6.24
CA LEU A 142 24.17 -7.59 -6.38
C LEU A 142 25.24 -6.56 -6.00
N LYS A 143 26.33 -6.95 -5.32
CA LYS A 143 27.43 -6.02 -5.01
C LYS A 143 28.03 -5.43 -6.29
N GLY A 144 28.08 -4.08 -6.32
CA GLY A 144 28.57 -3.31 -7.47
C GLY A 144 27.60 -3.25 -8.66
N LYS A 145 26.36 -3.74 -8.50
CA LYS A 145 25.34 -3.73 -9.56
C LYS A 145 24.40 -2.52 -9.43
N LYS A 146 23.72 -2.23 -10.53
CA LYS A 146 22.66 -1.23 -10.60
C LYS A 146 21.34 -1.87 -10.19
N VAL A 147 20.83 -1.51 -9.03
CA VAL A 147 19.65 -2.15 -8.46
C VAL A 147 18.54 -1.12 -8.23
N SER A 148 17.37 -1.38 -8.81
CA SER A 148 16.16 -0.64 -8.44
C SER A 148 15.61 -1.17 -7.12
N VAL A 149 15.40 -0.27 -6.16
CA VAL A 149 14.93 -0.58 -4.81
C VAL A 149 13.49 -0.09 -4.57
N GLY A 150 12.73 0.14 -5.64
CA GLY A 150 11.39 0.72 -5.58
C GLY A 150 11.41 2.24 -5.62
N ASP A 151 10.22 2.85 -5.61
CA ASP A 151 10.08 4.30 -5.53
C ASP A 151 10.70 4.83 -4.22
N ALA A 152 11.22 6.04 -4.25
CA ALA A 152 11.80 6.66 -3.06
C ALA A 152 10.76 6.78 -1.93
N GLY A 153 11.07 6.28 -0.75
CA GLY A 153 10.16 6.25 0.39
C GLY A 153 9.03 5.21 0.26
N SER A 154 9.12 4.27 -0.72
CA SER A 154 8.18 3.15 -0.78
C SER A 154 8.49 2.09 0.27
N GLY A 155 7.52 1.24 0.60
CA GLY A 155 7.77 0.06 1.43
C GLY A 155 8.79 -0.90 0.81
N VAL A 156 8.88 -0.94 -0.52
CA VAL A 156 9.89 -1.72 -1.25
C VAL A 156 11.32 -1.29 -0.89
N GLU A 157 11.56 0.03 -0.76
CA GLU A 157 12.87 0.54 -0.36
C GLU A 157 13.24 0.14 1.07
N PHE A 158 12.25 0.13 2.00
CA PHE A 158 12.45 -0.38 3.37
C PHE A 158 12.88 -1.85 3.34
N ASN A 159 12.13 -2.70 2.65
CA ASN A 159 12.44 -4.12 2.57
C ASN A 159 13.77 -4.38 1.84
N ALA A 160 14.06 -3.67 0.76
CA ALA A 160 15.34 -3.79 0.04
C ALA A 160 16.52 -3.47 0.97
N ARG A 161 16.43 -2.41 1.79
CA ARG A 161 17.45 -2.03 2.76
C ARG A 161 17.67 -3.14 3.79
N GLN A 162 16.60 -3.65 4.38
CA GLN A 162 16.65 -4.69 5.41
C GLN A 162 17.21 -6.01 4.86
N ILE A 163 16.75 -6.44 3.68
CA ILE A 163 17.20 -7.68 3.03
C ILE A 163 18.67 -7.56 2.62
N LEU A 164 19.07 -6.50 1.94
CA LEU A 164 20.46 -6.31 1.55
C LEU A 164 21.39 -6.29 2.76
N ALA A 165 20.97 -5.63 3.86
CA ALA A 165 21.75 -5.60 5.11
C ALA A 165 21.89 -7.01 5.73
N ALA A 166 20.87 -7.86 5.69
CA ALA A 166 20.93 -9.25 6.15
C ALA A 166 21.99 -10.06 5.36
N TYR A 167 22.18 -9.77 4.08
CA TYR A 167 23.25 -10.35 3.24
C TYR A 167 24.59 -9.60 3.31
N GLY A 168 24.74 -8.65 4.26
CA GLY A 168 25.97 -7.87 4.43
C GLY A 168 26.28 -6.94 3.25
N ILE A 169 25.24 -6.40 2.62
CA ILE A 169 25.28 -5.43 1.53
C ILE A 169 24.72 -4.11 2.02
N ASP A 170 25.55 -3.07 2.01
CA ASP A 170 25.09 -1.71 2.30
C ASP A 170 24.44 -1.10 1.05
N ILE A 171 23.16 -0.73 1.17
CA ILE A 171 22.35 -0.18 0.08
C ILE A 171 22.89 1.14 -0.47
N GLU A 172 23.63 1.91 0.31
CA GLU A 172 24.16 3.24 -0.09
C GLU A 172 25.56 3.16 -0.69
N THR A 173 26.34 2.10 -0.36
CA THR A 173 27.75 2.04 -0.75
C THR A 173 28.12 0.82 -1.58
N ASP A 174 27.40 -0.30 -1.44
CA ASP A 174 27.74 -1.55 -2.11
C ASP A 174 27.00 -1.80 -3.42
N ILE A 175 25.96 -0.98 -3.74
CA ILE A 175 25.20 -1.03 -5.00
C ILE A 175 25.10 0.37 -5.63
N GLU A 176 24.80 0.42 -6.93
CA GLU A 176 24.33 1.65 -7.58
C GLU A 176 22.81 1.71 -7.45
N LYS A 177 22.34 2.35 -6.36
CA LYS A 177 20.93 2.44 -6.02
C LYS A 177 20.15 3.27 -7.02
N ASN A 178 19.02 2.73 -7.50
CA ASN A 178 18.05 3.42 -8.34
C ASN A 178 16.67 3.35 -7.67
N ASN A 179 15.93 4.45 -7.72
CA ASN A 179 14.56 4.51 -7.24
C ASN A 179 13.60 4.60 -8.44
N GLN A 180 12.88 3.50 -8.72
CA GLN A 180 11.97 3.39 -9.86
C GLN A 180 10.75 2.54 -9.45
N GLY A 181 9.56 2.90 -9.96
CA GLY A 181 8.36 2.08 -9.87
C GLY A 181 8.50 0.77 -10.67
N PHE A 182 7.58 -0.17 -10.47
CA PHE A 182 7.71 -1.53 -11.03
C PHE A 182 7.76 -1.57 -12.56
N ALA A 183 6.94 -0.77 -13.26
CA ALA A 183 6.97 -0.72 -14.72
C ALA A 183 8.29 -0.18 -15.24
N ASP A 184 8.77 0.93 -14.67
CA ASP A 184 10.04 1.54 -15.07
C ASP A 184 11.22 0.62 -14.75
N SER A 185 11.17 -0.11 -13.63
CA SER A 185 12.17 -1.11 -13.26
C SER A 185 12.20 -2.28 -14.26
N ALA A 186 11.02 -2.79 -14.65
CA ALA A 186 10.91 -3.86 -15.65
C ALA A 186 11.49 -3.44 -17.00
N ASP A 187 11.14 -2.24 -17.47
CA ASP A 187 11.69 -1.68 -18.71
C ASP A 187 13.19 -1.43 -18.62
N SER A 188 13.68 -0.91 -17.51
CA SER A 188 15.09 -0.66 -17.24
C SER A 188 15.91 -1.95 -17.22
N LEU A 189 15.39 -3.02 -16.60
CA LEU A 189 16.02 -4.35 -16.59
C LEU A 189 16.09 -4.95 -17.99
N LYS A 190 14.97 -4.91 -18.74
CA LYS A 190 14.89 -5.38 -20.11
C LYS A 190 15.86 -4.64 -21.03
N ASN A 191 16.05 -3.35 -20.85
CA ASN A 191 16.95 -2.52 -21.64
C ASN A 191 18.40 -2.58 -21.17
N GLY A 192 18.71 -3.30 -20.07
CA GLY A 192 20.05 -3.43 -19.51
C GLY A 192 20.58 -2.13 -18.87
N THR A 193 19.71 -1.22 -18.46
CA THR A 193 20.09 0.04 -17.75
C THR A 193 20.18 -0.17 -16.25
N ILE A 194 19.53 -1.21 -15.73
CA ILE A 194 19.73 -1.77 -14.39
C ILE A 194 20.00 -3.27 -14.50
N ASP A 195 20.55 -3.87 -13.45
CA ASP A 195 20.91 -5.28 -13.37
C ASP A 195 19.89 -6.12 -12.61
N ALA A 196 19.21 -5.50 -11.62
CA ALA A 196 18.16 -6.13 -10.80
C ALA A 196 17.15 -5.10 -10.29
N ALA A 197 15.99 -5.59 -9.83
CA ALA A 197 14.99 -4.76 -9.17
C ALA A 197 14.25 -5.54 -8.08
N PHE A 198 13.97 -4.84 -6.97
CA PHE A 198 13.07 -5.31 -5.93
C PHE A 198 11.61 -4.99 -6.31
N VAL A 199 10.76 -6.00 -6.19
CA VAL A 199 9.29 -5.90 -6.33
C VAL A 199 8.70 -6.56 -5.09
N VAL A 200 8.04 -5.80 -4.23
CA VAL A 200 7.31 -6.33 -3.06
C VAL A 200 5.83 -6.17 -3.34
N ALA A 201 5.18 -7.26 -3.65
CA ALA A 201 3.80 -7.26 -4.11
C ALA A 201 3.19 -8.67 -4.06
N GLY A 202 1.87 -8.75 -4.17
CA GLY A 202 1.20 -10.01 -4.45
C GLY A 202 1.58 -10.55 -5.83
N TYR A 203 1.96 -11.83 -5.90
CA TYR A 203 2.19 -12.50 -7.18
C TYR A 203 0.91 -13.12 -7.75
N PRO A 204 0.78 -13.24 -9.10
CA PRO A 204 1.62 -12.61 -10.11
C PRO A 204 1.43 -11.08 -10.13
N THR A 205 2.54 -10.34 -10.21
CA THR A 205 2.53 -8.88 -10.33
C THR A 205 2.45 -8.49 -11.81
N THR A 206 1.61 -7.54 -12.18
CA THR A 206 1.38 -7.17 -13.59
C THR A 206 2.67 -6.79 -14.31
N ALA A 207 3.48 -5.88 -13.76
CA ALA A 207 4.75 -5.46 -14.37
C ALA A 207 5.72 -6.63 -14.59
N VAL A 208 5.79 -7.58 -13.65
CA VAL A 208 6.68 -8.76 -13.75
C VAL A 208 6.14 -9.75 -14.79
N SER A 209 4.81 -9.93 -14.87
CA SER A 209 4.18 -10.80 -15.88
C SER A 209 4.36 -10.24 -17.30
N GLU A 210 4.24 -8.93 -17.49
CA GLU A 210 4.50 -8.27 -18.77
C GLU A 210 5.98 -8.40 -19.17
N LEU A 211 6.91 -8.21 -18.23
CA LEU A 211 8.32 -8.44 -18.47
C LEU A 211 8.58 -9.91 -18.88
N ALA A 212 8.06 -10.89 -18.14
CA ALA A 212 8.23 -12.31 -18.40
C ALA A 212 7.75 -12.77 -19.78
N SER A 213 6.81 -12.03 -20.38
CA SER A 213 6.31 -12.31 -21.73
C SER A 213 7.32 -11.95 -22.85
N THR A 214 8.35 -11.16 -22.54
CA THR A 214 9.27 -10.59 -23.56
C THR A 214 10.74 -10.62 -23.17
N TYR A 215 11.08 -10.99 -21.94
CA TYR A 215 12.43 -11.01 -21.41
C TYR A 215 12.57 -12.09 -20.34
N ASP A 216 13.66 -12.87 -20.43
CA ASP A 216 13.99 -13.91 -19.45
C ASP A 216 14.82 -13.32 -18.32
N PHE A 217 14.40 -13.53 -17.08
CA PHE A 217 15.07 -13.08 -15.87
C PHE A 217 15.13 -14.20 -14.81
N ASN A 218 15.91 -14.01 -13.78
CA ASN A 218 15.87 -14.80 -12.55
C ASN A 218 15.05 -14.06 -11.49
N ILE A 219 14.40 -14.81 -10.58
CA ILE A 219 14.01 -14.29 -9.27
C ILE A 219 14.99 -14.87 -8.26
N LEU A 220 15.70 -14.01 -7.54
CA LEU A 220 16.69 -14.42 -6.55
C LEU A 220 15.97 -14.93 -5.30
N SER A 221 16.41 -16.11 -4.83
CA SER A 221 15.84 -16.70 -3.60
C SER A 221 16.43 -16.07 -2.35
N ILE A 222 15.60 -15.99 -1.30
CA ILE A 222 16.02 -15.70 0.06
C ILE A 222 16.06 -17.03 0.80
N ASP A 223 17.25 -17.45 1.25
CA ASP A 223 17.42 -18.71 1.96
C ASP A 223 16.86 -18.65 3.39
N GLN A 224 16.68 -19.83 4.00
CA GLN A 224 16.05 -19.97 5.33
C GLN A 224 16.84 -19.24 6.43
N GLU A 225 18.18 -19.24 6.38
CA GLU A 225 19.01 -18.61 7.40
C GLU A 225 18.78 -17.10 7.44
N HIS A 226 18.82 -16.45 6.28
CA HIS A 226 18.58 -15.00 6.16
C HIS A 226 17.10 -14.64 6.41
N ALA A 227 16.16 -15.51 6.01
CA ALA A 227 14.75 -15.33 6.33
C ALA A 227 14.49 -15.39 7.84
N ASP A 228 15.09 -16.36 8.54
CA ASP A 228 14.97 -16.47 10.00
C ASP A 228 15.56 -15.23 10.71
N ALA A 229 16.69 -14.70 10.24
CA ALA A 229 17.26 -13.46 10.75
C ALA A 229 16.31 -12.27 10.54
N LEU A 230 15.75 -12.10 9.35
CA LEU A 230 14.79 -11.04 9.05
C LEU A 230 13.53 -11.14 9.92
N MET A 231 12.98 -12.34 10.10
CA MET A 231 11.80 -12.56 10.96
C MET A 231 12.09 -12.27 12.44
N ASN A 232 13.30 -12.56 12.91
CA ASN A 232 13.70 -12.27 14.29
C ASN A 232 13.93 -10.76 14.52
N ASP A 233 14.52 -10.07 13.56
CA ASP A 233 14.91 -8.67 13.72
C ASP A 233 13.72 -7.71 13.52
N TYR A 234 12.79 -8.03 12.61
CA TYR A 234 11.70 -7.12 12.21
C TYR A 234 10.30 -7.62 12.57
N GLY A 235 10.09 -8.92 12.79
CA GLY A 235 8.81 -9.49 13.26
C GLY A 235 7.63 -9.48 12.26
N PHE A 236 7.72 -8.71 11.18
CA PHE A 236 6.65 -8.58 10.17
C PHE A 236 6.80 -9.53 8.99
N TYR A 237 8.01 -10.04 8.78
CA TYR A 237 8.27 -10.97 7.70
C TYR A 237 7.70 -12.36 8.00
N THR A 238 7.20 -13.00 6.96
CA THR A 238 6.86 -14.42 6.95
C THR A 238 7.67 -15.10 5.84
N TYR A 239 8.08 -16.35 6.06
CA TYR A 239 8.78 -17.12 5.05
C TYR A 239 7.79 -17.91 4.20
N GLY A 240 8.03 -17.95 2.89
CA GLY A 240 7.16 -18.67 1.97
C GLY A 240 7.82 -18.91 0.62
N VAL A 241 7.01 -19.21 -0.37
CA VAL A 241 7.48 -19.62 -1.70
C VAL A 241 6.65 -18.94 -2.78
N ILE A 242 7.31 -18.38 -3.79
CA ILE A 242 6.68 -18.01 -5.05
C ILE A 242 6.68 -19.28 -5.93
N PRO A 243 5.51 -19.85 -6.27
CA PRO A 243 5.44 -21.10 -7.00
C PRO A 243 6.09 -21.02 -8.38
N GLY A 244 6.80 -22.07 -8.77
CA GLY A 244 7.30 -22.24 -10.12
C GLY A 244 6.16 -22.17 -11.15
N GLY A 245 6.41 -21.54 -12.27
CA GLY A 245 5.39 -21.30 -13.29
C GLY A 245 4.50 -20.07 -13.05
N THR A 246 4.67 -19.36 -11.93
CA THR A 246 4.00 -18.04 -11.72
C THR A 246 4.35 -17.08 -12.85
N TYR A 247 5.60 -17.10 -13.29
CA TYR A 247 6.08 -16.36 -14.46
C TYR A 247 6.67 -17.33 -15.49
N SER A 248 6.43 -17.10 -16.77
CA SER A 248 6.77 -18.04 -17.86
C SER A 248 8.26 -18.41 -17.93
N CYS A 249 9.16 -17.54 -17.47
CA CYS A 249 10.61 -17.75 -17.47
C CYS A 249 11.16 -18.34 -16.15
N VAL A 250 10.31 -18.55 -15.12
CA VAL A 250 10.67 -19.06 -13.78
C VAL A 250 9.96 -20.38 -13.55
N ALA A 251 10.66 -21.51 -13.81
CA ALA A 251 10.05 -22.85 -13.74
C ALA A 251 10.02 -23.45 -12.33
N GLU A 252 11.00 -23.10 -11.49
CA GLU A 252 11.17 -23.68 -10.15
C GLU A 252 10.57 -22.77 -9.09
N ASP A 253 10.22 -23.38 -7.96
CA ASP A 253 9.79 -22.67 -6.76
C ASP A 253 10.90 -21.74 -6.26
N VAL A 254 10.55 -20.50 -5.87
CA VAL A 254 11.50 -19.52 -5.36
C VAL A 254 11.18 -19.22 -3.88
N PRO A 255 12.05 -19.66 -2.96
CA PRO A 255 11.95 -19.27 -1.55
C PRO A 255 12.08 -17.74 -1.38
N ALA A 256 11.19 -17.14 -0.61
CA ALA A 256 11.13 -15.70 -0.40
C ALA A 256 10.53 -15.36 0.96
N VAL A 257 10.68 -14.11 1.39
CA VAL A 257 9.93 -13.54 2.51
C VAL A 257 8.78 -12.69 1.99
N ALA A 258 7.78 -12.48 2.84
CA ALA A 258 6.63 -11.64 2.54
C ALA A 258 6.27 -10.77 3.75
N VAL A 259 5.67 -9.62 3.49
CA VAL A 259 4.93 -8.76 4.43
C VAL A 259 3.45 -8.77 4.05
N MET A 260 2.58 -8.11 4.82
CA MET A 260 1.14 -8.11 4.54
C MET A 260 0.67 -6.78 3.95
N ALA A 261 -0.07 -6.85 2.85
CA ALA A 261 -0.87 -5.75 2.36
C ALA A 261 -2.02 -5.47 3.31
N THR A 262 -2.11 -4.25 3.83
CA THR A 262 -3.06 -3.86 4.87
C THR A 262 -3.81 -2.59 4.47
N ILE A 263 -5.12 -2.58 4.61
CA ILE A 263 -5.93 -1.36 4.45
C ILE A 263 -5.88 -0.59 5.76
N ILE A 264 -5.62 0.72 5.67
CA ILE A 264 -5.73 1.68 6.76
C ILE A 264 -6.81 2.71 6.43
N ALA A 265 -7.39 3.31 7.47
CA ALA A 265 -8.35 4.40 7.36
C ALA A 265 -7.97 5.56 8.28
N ARG A 266 -8.25 6.78 7.83
CA ARG A 266 -8.15 7.97 8.66
C ARG A 266 -9.15 7.88 9.82
N ASN A 267 -8.74 8.30 11.02
CA ASN A 267 -9.50 8.09 12.26
C ASN A 267 -10.86 8.82 12.30
N ASP A 268 -11.06 9.84 11.48
CA ASP A 268 -12.33 10.59 11.40
C ASP A 268 -13.37 9.98 10.43
N VAL A 269 -13.01 8.93 9.69
CA VAL A 269 -13.99 8.15 8.92
C VAL A 269 -14.93 7.45 9.89
N SER A 270 -16.24 7.52 9.63
CA SER A 270 -17.22 7.02 10.61
C SER A 270 -17.15 5.49 10.79
N GLU A 271 -17.45 5.03 12.02
CA GLU A 271 -17.52 3.62 12.38
C GLU A 271 -18.40 2.82 11.41
N ASP A 272 -19.60 3.34 11.09
CA ASP A 272 -20.56 2.65 10.25
C ASP A 272 -20.07 2.51 8.79
N VAL A 273 -19.31 3.50 8.28
CA VAL A 273 -18.73 3.44 6.93
C VAL A 273 -17.63 2.36 6.86
N ILE A 274 -16.72 2.31 7.84
CA ILE A 274 -15.66 1.28 7.85
C ILE A 274 -16.25 -0.11 8.14
N TYR A 275 -17.24 -0.22 9.02
CA TYR A 275 -17.99 -1.47 9.21
C TYR A 275 -18.61 -1.96 7.90
N ALA A 276 -19.29 -1.07 7.16
CA ALA A 276 -19.91 -1.39 5.88
C ALA A 276 -18.87 -1.79 4.82
N LEU A 277 -17.71 -1.12 4.80
CA LEU A 277 -16.59 -1.44 3.92
C LEU A 277 -16.07 -2.86 4.18
N VAL A 278 -15.71 -3.18 5.42
CA VAL A 278 -15.15 -4.51 5.78
C VAL A 278 -16.18 -5.60 5.53
N LYS A 279 -17.41 -5.42 6.02
CA LYS A 279 -18.51 -6.35 5.78
C LYS A 279 -18.78 -6.55 4.29
N GLY A 280 -18.80 -5.45 3.52
CA GLY A 280 -19.01 -5.48 2.07
C GLY A 280 -17.92 -6.25 1.32
N ILE A 281 -16.65 -6.18 1.75
CA ILE A 281 -15.56 -6.97 1.18
C ILE A 281 -15.84 -8.47 1.36
N PHE A 282 -16.14 -8.92 2.58
CA PHE A 282 -16.38 -10.34 2.85
C PHE A 282 -17.71 -10.86 2.29
N ASP A 283 -18.78 -10.07 2.33
CA ASP A 283 -20.07 -10.44 1.74
C ASP A 283 -20.01 -10.59 0.21
N ASN A 284 -19.03 -9.94 -0.45
CA ASN A 284 -18.87 -9.98 -1.91
C ASN A 284 -17.52 -10.55 -2.36
N GLN A 285 -16.88 -11.38 -1.54
CA GLN A 285 -15.57 -11.97 -1.82
C GLN A 285 -15.53 -12.72 -3.16
N ASP A 286 -16.57 -13.44 -3.52
CA ASP A 286 -16.66 -14.17 -4.80
C ASP A 286 -16.54 -13.19 -5.98
N ALA A 287 -17.26 -12.07 -5.97
CA ALA A 287 -17.17 -11.06 -7.03
C ALA A 287 -15.80 -10.37 -7.08
N ILE A 288 -15.17 -10.14 -5.92
CA ILE A 288 -13.80 -9.62 -5.83
C ILE A 288 -12.82 -10.63 -6.41
N THR A 289 -13.00 -11.93 -6.12
CA THR A 289 -12.16 -13.03 -6.63
C THR A 289 -12.28 -13.18 -8.16
N GLU A 290 -13.48 -13.03 -8.71
CA GLU A 290 -13.70 -13.02 -10.16
C GLU A 290 -12.97 -11.84 -10.84
N GLY A 291 -12.86 -10.69 -10.18
CA GLY A 291 -12.19 -9.51 -10.70
C GLY A 291 -10.68 -9.51 -10.46
N HIS A 292 -10.19 -10.08 -9.36
CA HIS A 292 -8.77 -10.12 -9.01
C HIS A 292 -8.44 -11.34 -8.15
N ALA A 293 -7.41 -12.11 -8.55
CA ALA A 293 -7.03 -13.37 -7.91
C ALA A 293 -6.78 -13.25 -6.39
N LYS A 294 -6.30 -12.10 -5.91
CA LYS A 294 -6.08 -11.84 -4.48
C LYS A 294 -7.37 -11.81 -3.65
N GLY A 295 -8.53 -11.73 -4.26
CA GLY A 295 -9.80 -11.91 -3.58
C GLY A 295 -9.95 -13.31 -2.94
N ALA A 296 -9.36 -14.34 -3.56
CA ALA A 296 -9.36 -15.71 -3.01
C ALA A 296 -8.48 -15.88 -1.77
N GLU A 297 -7.57 -14.93 -1.49
CA GLU A 297 -6.68 -14.97 -0.32
C GLU A 297 -7.28 -14.27 0.91
N LEU A 298 -8.40 -13.56 0.74
CA LEU A 298 -9.10 -12.91 1.85
C LEU A 298 -9.70 -13.96 2.80
N SER A 299 -9.43 -13.84 4.08
CA SER A 299 -10.13 -14.60 5.12
C SER A 299 -10.24 -13.77 6.39
N VAL A 300 -11.27 -14.01 7.20
CA VAL A 300 -11.46 -13.27 8.44
C VAL A 300 -10.34 -13.53 9.45
N GLU A 301 -9.75 -14.73 9.43
CA GLU A 301 -8.65 -15.12 10.30
C GLU A 301 -7.36 -14.37 9.95
N THR A 302 -7.05 -14.23 8.65
CA THR A 302 -5.85 -13.51 8.20
C THR A 302 -6.04 -12.01 8.22
N ALA A 303 -7.26 -11.53 8.11
CA ALA A 303 -7.57 -10.10 8.08
C ALA A 303 -7.20 -9.35 9.37
N VAL A 304 -7.10 -10.05 10.48
CA VAL A 304 -6.69 -9.47 11.77
C VAL A 304 -5.25 -9.81 12.16
N SER A 305 -4.51 -10.52 11.29
CA SER A 305 -3.15 -10.98 11.56
C SER A 305 -2.10 -9.98 11.08
N GLY A 306 -0.96 -9.90 11.80
CA GLY A 306 0.18 -9.04 11.44
C GLY A 306 -0.12 -7.54 11.58
N ILE A 307 -1.04 -7.17 12.44
CA ILE A 307 -1.44 -5.79 12.74
C ILE A 307 -1.11 -5.47 14.20
N ASP A 308 -0.12 -4.61 14.41
CA ASP A 308 0.39 -4.20 15.73
C ASP A 308 0.10 -2.72 16.05
N ILE A 309 -0.94 -2.16 15.42
CA ILE A 309 -1.50 -0.84 15.74
C ILE A 309 -3.00 -0.98 16.02
N PRO A 310 -3.65 0.03 16.64
CA PRO A 310 -5.09 -0.02 16.89
C PRO A 310 -5.90 -0.22 15.61
N PHE A 311 -6.91 -1.07 15.68
CA PHE A 311 -7.93 -1.18 14.65
C PHE A 311 -8.92 -0.03 14.70
N HIS A 312 -9.41 0.36 13.52
CA HIS A 312 -10.51 1.30 13.41
C HIS A 312 -11.78 0.75 14.07
N PRO A 313 -12.58 1.56 14.82
CA PRO A 313 -13.76 1.07 15.52
C PRO A 313 -14.74 0.26 14.65
N GLY A 314 -14.95 0.66 13.39
CA GLY A 314 -15.80 -0.07 12.44
C GLY A 314 -15.25 -1.45 12.08
N ALA A 315 -13.93 -1.60 11.99
CA ALA A 315 -13.29 -2.91 11.79
C ALA A 315 -13.42 -3.79 13.04
N VAL A 316 -13.18 -3.21 14.23
CA VAL A 316 -13.39 -3.91 15.52
C VAL A 316 -14.81 -4.44 15.62
N LYS A 317 -15.81 -3.63 15.27
CA LYS A 317 -17.23 -4.00 15.29
C LYS A 317 -17.50 -5.23 14.42
N TYR A 318 -17.02 -5.24 13.18
CA TYR A 318 -17.22 -6.36 12.27
C TYR A 318 -16.47 -7.61 12.72
N PHE A 319 -15.18 -7.53 13.04
CA PHE A 319 -14.39 -8.69 13.44
C PHE A 319 -14.81 -9.27 14.79
N THR A 320 -15.38 -8.45 15.68
CA THR A 320 -16.02 -8.95 16.91
C THR A 320 -17.31 -9.73 16.61
N GLU A 321 -18.14 -9.24 15.67
CA GLU A 321 -19.39 -9.91 15.26
C GLU A 321 -19.13 -11.31 14.69
N VAL A 322 -17.99 -11.51 14.00
CA VAL A 322 -17.61 -12.79 13.38
C VAL A 322 -16.60 -13.60 14.21
N ASP A 323 -16.40 -13.25 15.48
CA ASP A 323 -15.49 -13.91 16.43
C ASP A 323 -14.02 -14.02 15.93
N ALA A 324 -13.55 -13.04 15.14
CA ALA A 324 -12.21 -13.04 14.55
C ALA A 324 -11.21 -12.16 15.29
N MET A 325 -11.64 -11.22 16.16
CA MET A 325 -10.70 -10.38 16.91
C MET A 325 -9.77 -11.20 17.80
N PRO A 326 -8.45 -10.91 17.79
CA PRO A 326 -7.52 -11.54 18.72
C PRO A 326 -7.98 -11.36 20.18
N ALA A 327 -7.75 -12.38 21.01
CA ALA A 327 -7.96 -12.25 22.46
C ALA A 327 -6.94 -11.20 23.00
N GLU A 328 -7.40 -10.29 23.86
CA GLU A 328 -6.55 -9.30 24.55
C GLU A 328 -5.47 -9.96 25.42
#